data_62ad50d02ede90b1a957908627fc5895
#
_entry.id   62ad50d02ede90b1a957908627fc5895
#
_cell.length_a   1.000
_cell.length_b   1.000
_cell.length_c   1.000
_cell.angle_alpha   90.00
_cell.angle_beta   90.00
_cell.angle_gamma   90.00
#
_symmetry.space_group_name_H-M   'P 1'
#
loop_
_entity.id
_entity.type
_entity.pdbx_description
1 polymer ?
#
loop_
_entity_poly.entity_id
_entity_poly.type
_entity_poly.pdbx_seq_one_letter_code
_entity_poly.pdbx_strand_id
1 'polypeptide(L)'
;MEDMMWLTDKSRIQQTNEANNWYLLDNEVFEDEDGTIYLTPRGFKTDNYTIPDWVAWIGGSKSKWDVRPSHLHDFACEYHKLIKVKMTKSSLKRYKYLTENKEGMKVCEDIPTNCLELVDVTKWEADCLFKRAMKSTKVIPSRVYNTFRCGVFFNFGWLKKPKIFDFSKIYTKEQ
;
A
#
# COMPACT_ATOMS: atom_id res chain seq x y z
N MET A 1 -20.75 6.78 -8.38
CA MET A 1 -19.75 6.31 -7.41
C MET A 1 -18.70 5.60 -8.24
N GLU A 2 -17.49 6.15 -8.35
CA GLU A 2 -16.40 5.39 -8.98
C GLU A 2 -16.01 4.27 -8.02
N ASP A 3 -15.81 3.07 -8.57
CA ASP A 3 -15.40 1.93 -7.76
C ASP A 3 -13.95 2.13 -7.31
N MET A 4 -13.68 1.96 -6.01
CA MET A 4 -12.32 1.95 -5.49
C MET A 4 -11.45 0.91 -6.21
N MET A 5 -10.22 1.28 -6.57
CA MET A 5 -9.37 0.39 -7.35
C MET A 5 -7.87 0.66 -7.18
N TRP A 6 -7.08 -0.37 -7.43
CA TRP A 6 -5.65 -0.21 -7.66
C TRP A 6 -5.41 0.30 -9.07
N LEU A 7 -4.66 1.41 -9.17
CA LEU A 7 -4.29 2.01 -10.46
C LEU A 7 -3.04 1.36 -11.07
N THR A 8 -2.27 0.65 -10.25
CA THR A 8 -1.12 -0.17 -10.65
C THR A 8 -1.48 -1.65 -10.56
N ASP A 9 -0.79 -2.47 -11.35
CA ASP A 9 -0.96 -3.93 -11.32
C ASP A 9 -0.21 -4.54 -10.12
N LYS A 10 0.22 -5.79 -10.22
CA LYS A 10 0.85 -6.52 -9.11
C LYS A 10 2.06 -5.80 -8.54
N SER A 11 2.21 -5.89 -7.22
CA SER A 11 3.42 -5.47 -6.54
C SER A 11 4.65 -6.22 -7.05
N ARG A 12 5.73 -5.49 -7.34
CA ARG A 12 7.06 -6.06 -7.51
C ARG A 12 7.90 -5.72 -6.29
N ILE A 13 8.46 -6.74 -5.67
CA ILE A 13 9.24 -6.61 -4.43
C ILE A 13 10.58 -7.33 -4.58
N GLN A 14 11.58 -6.81 -3.90
CA GLN A 14 12.91 -7.40 -3.82
C GLN A 14 13.25 -7.72 -2.36
N GLN A 15 13.64 -8.95 -2.08
CA GLN A 15 14.10 -9.34 -0.76
C GLN A 15 15.42 -8.61 -0.44
N THR A 16 15.53 -8.16 0.81
CA THR A 16 16.78 -7.61 1.34
C THR A 16 17.68 -8.72 1.86
N ASN A 17 18.91 -8.38 2.25
CA ASN A 17 19.81 -9.31 2.94
C ASN A 17 19.35 -9.65 4.37
N GLU A 18 18.39 -8.89 4.90
CA GLU A 18 17.79 -9.15 6.21
C GLU A 18 16.57 -10.08 6.03
N ALA A 19 16.48 -11.12 6.82
CA ALA A 19 15.37 -12.06 6.78
C ALA A 19 14.01 -11.33 6.95
N ASN A 20 13.05 -11.66 6.09
CA ASN A 20 11.69 -11.14 6.11
C ASN A 20 11.51 -9.64 5.80
N ASN A 21 12.52 -8.96 5.27
CA ASN A 21 12.39 -7.59 4.80
C ASN A 21 12.43 -7.50 3.27
N TRP A 22 11.56 -6.67 2.72
CA TRP A 22 11.37 -6.49 1.29
C TRP A 22 11.32 -5.02 0.93
N TYR A 23 11.82 -4.63 -0.25
CA TYR A 23 11.64 -3.30 -0.79
C TYR A 23 10.67 -3.33 -1.96
N LEU A 24 9.79 -2.33 -2.05
CA LEU A 24 8.98 -2.10 -3.23
C LEU A 24 9.88 -1.65 -4.39
N LEU A 25 9.73 -2.29 -5.55
CA LEU A 25 10.45 -1.90 -6.76
C LEU A 25 9.71 -0.82 -7.56
N ASP A 26 8.39 -0.77 -7.41
CA ASP A 26 7.51 0.18 -8.09
C ASP A 26 6.66 0.94 -7.09
N ASN A 27 6.16 2.09 -7.52
CA ASN A 27 5.13 2.83 -6.81
C ASN A 27 3.80 2.08 -6.89
N GLU A 28 3.12 1.94 -5.75
CA GLU A 28 1.78 1.37 -5.67
C GLU A 28 0.77 2.48 -5.46
N VAL A 29 -0.26 2.52 -6.30
CA VAL A 29 -1.25 3.61 -6.29
C VAL A 29 -2.65 3.05 -6.15
N PHE A 30 -3.35 3.51 -5.12
CA PHE A 30 -4.72 3.14 -4.79
C PHE A 30 -5.65 4.35 -4.88
N GLU A 31 -6.75 4.23 -5.61
CA GLU A 31 -7.84 5.20 -5.67
C GLU A 31 -8.98 4.72 -4.78
N ASP A 32 -9.33 5.52 -3.78
CA ASP A 32 -10.40 5.24 -2.83
C ASP A 32 -11.77 5.61 -3.43
N GLU A 33 -12.84 5.24 -2.75
CA GLU A 33 -14.23 5.45 -3.17
C GLU A 33 -14.64 6.93 -3.33
N ASP A 34 -13.92 7.84 -2.69
CA ASP A 34 -14.11 9.30 -2.79
C ASP A 34 -13.24 9.96 -3.86
N GLY A 35 -12.49 9.16 -4.64
CA GLY A 35 -11.55 9.63 -5.67
C GLY A 35 -10.21 10.10 -5.10
N THR A 36 -9.98 9.99 -3.79
CA THR A 36 -8.67 10.27 -3.19
C THR A 36 -7.67 9.21 -3.62
N ILE A 37 -6.50 9.66 -4.08
CA ILE A 37 -5.43 8.77 -4.53
C ILE A 37 -4.32 8.73 -3.49
N TYR A 38 -3.97 7.53 -3.06
CA TYR A 38 -2.88 7.23 -2.12
C TYR A 38 -1.73 6.54 -2.82
N LEU A 39 -0.51 6.86 -2.39
CA LEU A 39 0.74 6.33 -2.93
C LEU A 39 1.52 5.61 -1.83
N THR A 40 1.93 4.36 -2.09
CA THR A 40 3.03 3.71 -1.36
C THR A 40 4.25 3.76 -2.27
N PRO A 41 5.33 4.47 -1.90
CA PRO A 41 6.43 4.76 -2.81
C PRO A 41 7.34 3.54 -3.01
N ARG A 42 7.94 3.44 -4.19
CA ARG A 42 9.04 2.51 -4.41
C ARG A 42 10.17 2.78 -3.40
N GLY A 43 10.89 1.75 -3.03
CA GLY A 43 11.91 1.84 -1.98
C GLY A 43 11.36 1.69 -0.56
N PHE A 44 10.03 1.74 -0.35
CA PHE A 44 9.45 1.46 0.97
C PHE A 44 9.80 0.04 1.42
N LYS A 45 10.30 -0.07 2.67
CA LYS A 45 10.66 -1.34 3.29
C LYS A 45 9.45 -1.90 4.03
N THR A 46 9.03 -3.11 3.68
CA THR A 46 7.91 -3.82 4.30
C THR A 46 8.35 -5.19 4.78
N ASP A 47 7.70 -5.73 5.79
CA ASP A 47 7.87 -7.12 6.24
C ASP A 47 6.94 -8.10 5.52
N ASN A 48 6.18 -7.60 4.55
CA ASN A 48 5.39 -8.37 3.62
C ASN A 48 4.44 -9.39 4.26
N TYR A 49 3.53 -8.93 5.10
CA TYR A 49 2.59 -9.70 5.91
C TYR A 49 3.22 -10.53 7.03
N THR A 50 3.42 -9.93 8.18
CA THR A 50 3.52 -10.69 9.43
C THR A 50 2.13 -11.21 9.83
N ILE A 51 1.58 -12.11 8.98
CA ILE A 51 0.30 -12.73 9.28
C ILE A 51 0.56 -13.96 10.14
N PRO A 52 -0.07 -14.09 11.31
CA PRO A 52 -0.02 -15.30 12.09
C PRO A 52 -0.43 -16.50 11.24
N ASP A 53 0.28 -17.64 11.39
CA ASP A 53 0.08 -18.83 10.55
C ASP A 53 -1.35 -19.37 10.58
N TRP A 54 -2.07 -19.19 11.71
CA TRP A 54 -3.46 -19.58 11.82
C TRP A 54 -4.40 -18.79 10.90
N VAL A 55 -4.08 -17.53 10.60
CA VAL A 55 -4.83 -16.73 9.62
C VAL A 55 -4.57 -17.22 8.20
N ALA A 56 -3.32 -17.59 7.91
CA ALA A 56 -2.95 -18.18 6.63
C ALA A 56 -3.69 -19.51 6.40
N TRP A 57 -3.89 -20.31 7.46
CA TRP A 57 -4.64 -21.56 7.40
C TRP A 57 -6.12 -21.33 7.01
N ILE A 58 -6.78 -20.28 7.53
CA ILE A 58 -8.17 -19.94 7.19
C ILE A 58 -8.29 -19.42 5.75
N GLY A 59 -7.31 -18.68 5.27
CA GLY A 59 -7.34 -17.94 4.00
C GLY A 59 -6.74 -18.64 2.79
N GLY A 60 -6.07 -19.76 2.99
CA GLY A 60 -5.32 -20.45 1.93
C GLY A 60 -3.92 -19.89 1.72
N SER A 61 -3.26 -20.29 0.62
CA SER A 61 -1.87 -19.93 0.35
C SER A 61 -1.66 -18.42 0.25
N LYS A 62 -0.78 -17.87 1.10
CA LYS A 62 -0.36 -16.44 1.09
C LYS A 62 0.13 -15.99 -0.28
N SER A 63 0.70 -16.88 -1.09
CA SER A 63 1.22 -16.57 -2.43
C SER A 63 0.16 -16.14 -3.45
N LYS A 64 -1.12 -16.35 -3.14
CA LYS A 64 -2.24 -15.97 -4.00
C LYS A 64 -2.85 -14.61 -3.62
N TRP A 65 -2.42 -14.02 -2.52
CA TRP A 65 -3.00 -12.77 -2.02
C TRP A 65 -2.32 -11.56 -2.65
N ASP A 66 -3.11 -10.54 -2.89
CA ASP A 66 -2.58 -9.24 -3.27
C ASP A 66 -1.97 -8.57 -2.03
N VAL A 67 -0.69 -8.31 -2.06
CA VAL A 67 0.06 -7.75 -0.93
C VAL A 67 -0.02 -6.23 -0.83
N ARG A 68 -0.46 -5.53 -1.89
CA ARG A 68 -0.52 -4.07 -1.94
C ARG A 68 -1.30 -3.43 -0.78
N PRO A 69 -2.47 -3.98 -0.36
CA PRO A 69 -3.17 -3.42 0.79
C PRO A 69 -2.33 -3.42 2.07
N SER A 70 -1.50 -4.46 2.29
CA SER A 70 -0.63 -4.49 3.47
C SER A 70 0.47 -3.43 3.40
N HIS A 71 1.06 -3.22 2.23
CA HIS A 71 2.10 -2.20 2.07
C HIS A 71 1.56 -0.80 2.38
N LEU A 72 0.36 -0.47 1.90
CA LEU A 72 -0.31 0.79 2.22
C LEU A 72 -0.58 0.93 3.73
N HIS A 73 -1.02 -0.14 4.38
CA HIS A 73 -1.28 -0.18 5.82
C HIS A 73 0.01 -0.12 6.64
N ASP A 74 1.04 -0.87 6.24
CA ASP A 74 2.36 -0.86 6.90
C ASP A 74 2.98 0.54 6.86
N PHE A 75 2.87 1.24 5.71
CA PHE A 75 3.30 2.62 5.58
C PHE A 75 2.56 3.53 6.58
N ALA A 76 1.23 3.39 6.65
CA ALA A 76 0.44 4.17 7.60
C ALA A 76 0.82 3.87 9.06
N CYS A 77 1.08 2.60 9.41
CA CYS A 77 1.49 2.20 10.76
C CYS A 77 2.89 2.69 11.12
N GLU A 78 3.81 2.72 10.15
CA GLU A 78 5.20 3.10 10.41
C GLU A 78 5.37 4.61 10.61
N TYR A 79 4.64 5.41 9.82
CA TYR A 79 4.80 6.86 9.81
C TYR A 79 3.63 7.62 10.45
N HIS A 80 2.50 6.97 10.80
CA HIS A 80 1.22 7.58 11.16
C HIS A 80 0.74 8.61 10.14
N LYS A 81 1.11 8.39 8.88
CA LYS A 81 0.85 9.25 7.73
C LYS A 81 0.56 8.41 6.49
N LEU A 82 -0.09 9.06 5.53
CA LEU A 82 -0.26 8.53 4.17
C LEU A 82 0.24 9.59 3.18
N ILE A 83 0.70 9.11 2.03
CA ILE A 83 1.03 10.01 0.91
C ILE A 83 -0.22 10.11 0.03
N LYS A 84 -0.81 11.31 0.01
CA LYS A 84 -1.91 11.67 -0.88
C LYS A 84 -1.36 12.28 -2.15
N VAL A 85 -1.86 11.84 -3.30
CA VAL A 85 -1.55 12.42 -4.60
C VAL A 85 -2.53 13.54 -4.89
N LYS A 86 -2.02 14.78 -5.10
CA LYS A 86 -2.82 15.97 -5.41
C LYS A 86 -3.28 16.05 -6.87
N MET A 87 -3.42 14.92 -7.52
CA MET A 87 -3.79 14.78 -8.92
C MET A 87 -4.92 13.77 -9.06
N THR A 88 -5.78 14.00 -10.06
CA THR A 88 -6.79 13.02 -10.43
C THR A 88 -6.17 11.89 -11.28
N LYS A 89 -6.84 10.76 -11.35
CA LYS A 89 -6.46 9.64 -12.22
C LYS A 89 -6.29 10.06 -13.69
N SER A 90 -7.17 10.93 -14.18
CA SER A 90 -7.08 11.47 -15.54
C SER A 90 -5.81 12.30 -15.74
N SER A 91 -5.43 13.10 -14.74
CA SER A 91 -4.19 13.87 -14.75
C SER A 91 -2.96 12.96 -14.71
N LEU A 92 -2.96 11.93 -13.86
CA LEU A 92 -1.87 10.95 -13.81
C LEU A 92 -1.63 10.26 -15.15
N LYS A 93 -2.71 9.89 -15.86
CA LYS A 93 -2.61 9.33 -17.23
C LYS A 93 -2.10 10.38 -18.22
N ARG A 94 -2.66 11.61 -18.19
CA ARG A 94 -2.27 12.69 -19.11
C ARG A 94 -0.79 13.05 -19.01
N TYR A 95 -0.25 13.08 -17.79
CA TYR A 95 1.16 13.38 -17.57
C TYR A 95 2.07 12.14 -17.61
N LYS A 96 1.53 10.99 -18.03
CA LYS A 96 2.25 9.72 -18.17
C LYS A 96 2.89 9.22 -16.87
N TYR A 97 2.32 9.54 -15.72
CA TYR A 97 2.72 8.90 -14.46
C TYR A 97 2.10 7.51 -14.32
N LEU A 98 0.93 7.25 -14.92
CA LEU A 98 0.37 5.92 -15.08
C LEU A 98 0.64 5.43 -16.49
N THR A 99 1.51 4.45 -16.63
CA THR A 99 1.98 3.87 -17.90
C THR A 99 1.83 2.35 -17.90
N GLU A 100 2.14 1.74 -19.01
CA GLU A 100 2.31 0.29 -19.12
C GLU A 100 3.79 0.00 -19.37
N ASN A 101 4.34 -0.92 -18.58
CA ASN A 101 5.72 -1.36 -18.78
C ASN A 101 5.84 -2.30 -20.01
N LYS A 102 7.05 -2.77 -20.31
CA LYS A 102 7.32 -3.68 -21.44
C LYS A 102 6.55 -5.01 -21.38
N GLU A 103 6.07 -5.38 -20.20
CA GLU A 103 5.30 -6.59 -19.95
C GLU A 103 3.78 -6.34 -20.02
N GLY A 104 3.36 -5.11 -20.39
CA GLY A 104 1.95 -4.71 -20.43
C GLY A 104 1.31 -4.48 -19.06
N MET A 105 2.11 -4.42 -17.98
CA MET A 105 1.59 -4.14 -16.62
C MET A 105 1.47 -2.64 -16.40
N LYS A 106 0.39 -2.24 -15.74
CA LYS A 106 0.19 -0.86 -15.29
C LYS A 106 1.14 -0.56 -14.14
N VAL A 107 1.98 0.43 -14.33
CA VAL A 107 2.95 0.92 -13.35
C VAL A 107 2.76 2.41 -13.13
N CYS A 108 3.26 2.90 -12.00
CA CYS A 108 3.29 4.33 -11.72
C CYS A 108 4.73 4.80 -11.64
N GLU A 109 5.07 5.75 -12.52
CA GLU A 109 6.35 6.45 -12.48
C GLU A 109 6.46 7.36 -11.25
N ASP A 110 7.66 7.89 -10.98
CA ASP A 110 7.88 8.77 -9.85
C ASP A 110 7.10 10.09 -10.02
N ILE A 111 6.20 10.34 -9.09
CA ILE A 111 5.38 11.56 -9.06
C ILE A 111 6.19 12.67 -8.37
N PRO A 112 6.31 13.86 -8.98
CA PRO A 112 7.01 14.98 -8.36
C PRO A 112 6.50 15.30 -6.95
N THR A 113 7.40 15.59 -6.02
CA THR A 113 7.06 15.82 -4.61
C THR A 113 6.09 16.98 -4.37
N ASN A 114 6.10 18.00 -5.24
CA ASN A 114 5.12 19.10 -5.20
C ASN A 114 3.67 18.67 -5.52
N CYS A 115 3.51 17.51 -6.17
CA CYS A 115 2.21 16.87 -6.42
C CYS A 115 1.80 15.88 -5.33
N LEU A 116 2.59 15.74 -4.28
CA LEU A 116 2.35 14.85 -3.15
C LEU A 116 2.07 15.65 -1.87
N GLU A 117 1.37 15.04 -0.96
CA GLU A 117 1.05 15.58 0.35
C GLU A 117 1.11 14.47 1.40
N LEU A 118 1.79 14.73 2.52
CA LEU A 118 1.71 13.86 3.69
C LEU A 118 0.51 14.27 4.53
N VAL A 119 -0.42 13.36 4.70
CA VAL A 119 -1.59 13.56 5.55
C VAL A 119 -1.46 12.70 6.81
N ASP A 120 -1.71 13.31 7.97
CA ASP A 120 -1.78 12.57 9.22
C ASP A 120 -3.01 11.66 9.22
N VAL A 121 -2.85 10.45 9.72
CA VAL A 121 -3.96 9.50 9.83
C VAL A 121 -3.99 8.88 11.22
N THR A 122 -5.19 8.64 11.69
CA THR A 122 -5.42 7.85 12.90
C THR A 122 -5.34 6.36 12.57
N LYS A 123 -5.11 5.54 13.60
CA LYS A 123 -5.19 4.09 13.45
C LYS A 123 -6.50 3.62 12.81
N TRP A 124 -7.61 4.21 13.24
CA TRP A 124 -8.93 3.87 12.71
C TRP A 124 -9.06 4.16 11.22
N GLU A 125 -8.58 5.32 10.76
CA GLU A 125 -8.59 5.69 9.34
C GLU A 125 -7.71 4.76 8.51
N ALA A 126 -6.50 4.43 8.99
CA ALA A 126 -5.60 3.49 8.35
C ALA A 126 -6.24 2.09 8.23
N ASP A 127 -6.87 1.59 9.29
CA ASP A 127 -7.55 0.30 9.31
C ASP A 127 -8.77 0.29 8.36
N CYS A 128 -9.53 1.39 8.30
CA CYS A 128 -10.66 1.54 7.38
C CYS A 128 -10.19 1.57 5.91
N LEU A 129 -9.10 2.31 5.63
CA LEU A 129 -8.50 2.36 4.29
C LEU A 129 -7.97 0.99 3.86
N PHE A 130 -7.24 0.30 4.75
CA PHE A 130 -6.78 -1.06 4.51
C PHE A 130 -7.92 -2.00 4.14
N LYS A 131 -9.03 -1.90 4.87
CA LYS A 131 -10.24 -2.67 4.60
C LYS A 131 -10.80 -2.40 3.20
N ARG A 132 -10.87 -1.13 2.76
CA ARG A 132 -11.35 -0.78 1.42
C ARG A 132 -10.38 -1.27 0.35
N ALA A 133 -9.08 -1.07 0.56
CA ALA A 133 -8.03 -1.55 -0.33
C ALA A 133 -8.05 -3.08 -0.53
N MET A 134 -8.29 -3.85 0.54
CA MET A 134 -8.47 -5.31 0.44
C MET A 134 -9.70 -5.69 -0.38
N LYS A 135 -10.82 -4.99 -0.21
CA LYS A 135 -12.05 -5.28 -0.97
C LYS A 135 -11.85 -5.09 -2.47
N SER A 136 -11.05 -4.11 -2.87
CA SER A 136 -10.80 -3.81 -4.28
C SER A 136 -9.96 -4.87 -5.00
N THR A 137 -9.25 -5.74 -4.27
CA THR A 137 -8.36 -6.75 -4.87
C THR A 137 -9.09 -7.97 -5.44
N LYS A 138 -10.35 -8.19 -5.08
CA LYS A 138 -11.17 -9.36 -5.49
C LYS A 138 -10.57 -10.74 -5.18
N VAL A 139 -9.37 -10.80 -4.61
CA VAL A 139 -8.60 -12.04 -4.39
C VAL A 139 -8.76 -12.57 -2.98
N ILE A 140 -9.14 -11.72 -2.03
CA ILE A 140 -9.25 -12.09 -0.62
C ILE A 140 -10.67 -12.59 -0.32
N PRO A 141 -10.84 -13.86 0.11
CA PRO A 141 -12.15 -14.36 0.52
C PRO A 141 -12.75 -13.52 1.65
N SER A 142 -14.07 -13.30 1.63
CA SER A 142 -14.77 -12.47 2.63
C SER A 142 -14.52 -12.91 4.09
N ARG A 143 -14.34 -14.22 4.32
CA ARG A 143 -13.98 -14.78 5.63
C ARG A 143 -12.59 -14.32 6.12
N VAL A 144 -11.61 -14.26 5.21
CA VAL A 144 -10.25 -13.77 5.52
C VAL A 144 -10.29 -12.29 5.84
N TYR A 145 -11.01 -11.54 5.03
CA TYR A 145 -11.26 -10.14 5.24
C TYR A 145 -11.84 -9.80 6.63
N ASN A 146 -12.83 -10.58 7.09
CA ASN A 146 -13.41 -10.40 8.43
C ASN A 146 -12.43 -10.79 9.55
N THR A 147 -11.58 -11.79 9.32
CA THR A 147 -10.55 -12.21 10.27
C THR A 147 -9.44 -11.15 10.38
N PHE A 148 -9.04 -10.56 9.27
CA PHE A 148 -8.11 -9.42 9.26
C PHE A 148 -8.66 -8.21 10.02
N ARG A 149 -9.95 -7.94 9.92
CA ARG A 149 -10.60 -6.89 10.72
C ARG A 149 -10.37 -7.08 12.21
N CYS A 150 -10.42 -8.31 12.70
CA CYS A 150 -10.14 -8.62 14.11
C CYS A 150 -8.64 -8.55 14.40
N GLY A 151 -7.76 -9.04 13.52
CA GLY A 151 -6.30 -9.04 13.70
C GLY A 151 -5.68 -7.65 13.67
N VAL A 152 -6.15 -6.79 12.78
CA VAL A 152 -5.69 -5.39 12.66
C VAL A 152 -6.08 -4.58 13.89
N PHE A 153 -7.19 -4.90 14.56
CA PHE A 153 -7.58 -4.26 15.82
C PHE A 153 -6.53 -4.43 16.94
N PHE A 154 -5.74 -5.50 16.88
CA PHE A 154 -4.66 -5.80 17.84
C PHE A 154 -3.26 -5.48 17.29
N ASN A 155 -3.15 -4.69 16.22
CA ASN A 155 -1.85 -4.38 15.64
C ASN A 155 -1.00 -3.52 16.57
N PHE A 156 -0.04 -4.15 17.22
CA PHE A 156 0.95 -3.49 18.10
C PHE A 156 1.89 -2.53 17.34
N GLY A 157 1.91 -2.57 16.01
CA GLY A 157 2.72 -1.67 15.19
C GLY A 157 2.38 -0.20 15.42
N TRP A 158 1.10 0.11 15.62
CA TRP A 158 0.64 1.47 15.91
C TRP A 158 1.04 2.01 17.27
N LEU A 159 1.38 1.14 18.20
CA LEU A 159 1.84 1.54 19.56
C LEU A 159 3.29 2.01 19.54
N LYS A 160 4.03 1.77 18.46
CA LYS A 160 5.40 2.27 18.29
C LYS A 160 5.36 3.76 17.99
N LYS A 161 6.39 4.48 18.45
CA LYS A 161 6.59 5.88 18.05
C LYS A 161 6.75 5.95 16.53
N PRO A 162 5.98 6.82 15.82
CA PRO A 162 6.08 6.91 14.37
C PRO A 162 7.49 7.35 13.95
N LYS A 163 7.96 6.79 12.85
CA LYS A 163 9.18 7.24 12.21
C LYS A 163 8.93 8.56 11.47
N ILE A 164 9.99 9.35 11.30
CA ILE A 164 9.93 10.56 10.48
C ILE A 164 10.09 10.14 9.02
N PHE A 165 9.10 10.47 8.20
CA PHE A 165 9.19 10.26 6.77
C PHE A 165 9.94 11.41 6.10
N ASP A 166 11.04 11.10 5.41
CA ASP A 166 11.85 12.07 4.70
C ASP A 166 11.46 12.13 3.21
N PHE A 167 10.73 13.16 2.83
CA PHE A 167 10.33 13.37 1.44
C PHE A 167 11.50 13.52 0.46
N SER A 168 12.69 13.94 0.91
CA SER A 168 13.85 14.07 0.04
C SER A 168 14.37 12.71 -0.43
N LYS A 169 13.98 11.65 0.30
CA LYS A 169 14.37 10.25 0.02
C LYS A 169 13.23 9.40 -0.52
N ILE A 170 12.10 10.02 -0.90
CA ILE A 170 10.86 9.29 -1.21
C ILE A 170 11.06 8.16 -2.22
N TYR A 171 11.89 8.15 -3.14
CA TYR A 171 12.07 7.10 -4.13
C TYR A 171 13.40 6.34 -3.98
N THR A 172 14.04 6.45 -2.81
CA THR A 172 15.29 5.75 -2.52
C THR A 172 15.05 4.50 -1.66
N LYS A 173 15.99 3.56 -1.67
CA LYS A 173 15.96 2.38 -0.81
C LYS A 173 16.44 2.65 0.62
N GLU A 174 16.67 3.90 0.99
CA GLU A 174 17.28 4.31 2.26
C GLU A 174 16.28 4.98 3.23
N GLN A 175 14.99 4.69 3.11
CA GLN A 175 13.96 5.23 4.01
C GLN A 175 13.76 4.37 5.24
#